data_3860efecc3fa57fa37f4051ae217fad3
#
_entry.id   3860efecc3fa57fa37f4051ae217fad3
#
_cell.length_a   1.000
_cell.length_b   1.000
_cell.length_c   1.000
_cell.angle_alpha   90.00
_cell.angle_beta   90.00
_cell.angle_gamma   90.00
#
_symmetry.space_group_name_H-M   'P 1'
#
loop_
_entity.id
_entity.type
_entity.pdbx_description
1 polymer ?
#
loop_
_entity_poly.entity_id
_entity_poly.type
_entity_poly.pdbx_seq_one_letter_code
_entity_poly.pdbx_strand_id
1 'polypeptide(L)'
;MRQWLGLVALMLLLAWGTRAATATCTVSVPTMNFGTYTGTLSTPGATPMTVNCGLIASYTVALDQGVGVGATTTTRKMTGPGSTQLNYQMFQDSSRTTNWGNTTDVVHGIGILGNQTINIYPQAAAGQIVQPGTYTDTITVTVTPLLSTVVTTTFTVTATVLATCTVSASDLNFGNYSGALIDASSAVTVNCTNLTVFNIGLNAGTATGATVTTRKMTSPASATLNYTLFRDSARTLNWGNTVGIDTLVSQANGTPVQYGVFGRMAAGQSGNPALYSDTIIVTVTY
;
A
#
# COMPACT_ATOMS: atom_id res chain seq x y z
N MET A 1 29.23 -33.09 -78.76
CA MET A 1 27.93 -32.74 -78.11
C MET A 1 27.77 -33.35 -76.70
N ARG A 2 28.83 -33.57 -75.93
CA ARG A 2 28.74 -34.24 -74.61
C ARG A 2 29.35 -33.44 -73.46
N GLN A 3 29.85 -32.23 -73.70
CA GLN A 3 30.47 -31.39 -72.64
C GLN A 3 29.64 -30.20 -72.19
N TRP A 4 28.47 -29.92 -72.75
CA TRP A 4 27.61 -28.78 -72.38
C TRP A 4 26.51 -29.12 -71.39
N LEU A 5 26.24 -30.39 -71.12
CA LEU A 5 25.22 -30.83 -70.17
C LEU A 5 25.70 -30.86 -68.73
N GLY A 6 27.03 -30.82 -68.49
CA GLY A 6 27.57 -30.82 -67.11
C GLY A 6 27.60 -29.45 -66.42
N LEU A 7 27.63 -28.35 -67.17
CA LEU A 7 27.70 -26.98 -66.62
C LEU A 7 26.34 -26.38 -66.24
N VAL A 8 25.25 -26.85 -66.82
CA VAL A 8 23.89 -26.39 -66.51
C VAL A 8 23.37 -27.08 -65.25
N ALA A 9 23.79 -28.31 -64.95
CA ALA A 9 23.40 -29.02 -63.73
C ALA A 9 24.08 -28.48 -62.47
N LEU A 10 25.26 -27.86 -62.58
CA LEU A 10 26.00 -27.30 -61.45
C LEU A 10 25.51 -25.91 -61.05
N MET A 11 24.85 -25.14 -61.93
CA MET A 11 24.26 -23.84 -61.64
C MET A 11 22.87 -23.93 -61.05
N LEU A 12 22.18 -25.07 -61.16
CA LEU A 12 20.81 -25.24 -60.52
C LEU A 12 20.86 -25.70 -59.07
N LEU A 13 22.03 -26.08 -58.54
CA LEU A 13 22.18 -26.48 -57.13
C LEU A 13 22.55 -25.32 -56.16
N LEU A 14 22.83 -24.12 -56.66
CA LEU A 14 23.17 -22.94 -55.86
C LEU A 14 21.98 -22.02 -55.57
N ALA A 15 20.78 -22.36 -56.02
CA ALA A 15 19.56 -21.59 -55.79
C ALA A 15 18.71 -22.11 -54.59
N TRP A 16 19.24 -23.00 -53.77
CA TRP A 16 18.63 -23.21 -52.45
C TRP A 16 19.05 -22.05 -51.57
N GLY A 17 18.22 -21.01 -51.65
CA GLY A 17 18.36 -19.85 -50.81
C GLY A 17 18.53 -20.29 -49.36
N THR A 18 19.69 -20.02 -48.82
CA THR A 18 19.89 -20.00 -47.39
C THR A 18 18.87 -19.00 -46.82
N ARG A 19 17.74 -19.49 -46.34
CA ARG A 19 16.92 -18.69 -45.47
C ARG A 19 17.85 -18.30 -44.32
N ALA A 20 18.31 -17.08 -44.33
CA ALA A 20 18.97 -16.52 -43.18
C ALA A 20 17.97 -16.73 -42.00
N ALA A 21 18.35 -17.58 -41.06
CA ALA A 21 17.62 -17.71 -39.83
C ALA A 21 17.59 -16.31 -39.20
N THR A 22 16.46 -15.62 -39.28
CA THR A 22 16.27 -14.36 -38.59
C THR A 22 16.33 -14.69 -37.11
N ALA A 23 17.46 -14.40 -36.48
CA ALA A 23 17.61 -14.59 -35.07
C ALA A 23 16.56 -13.66 -34.39
N THR A 24 15.58 -14.25 -33.70
CA THR A 24 14.57 -13.52 -32.97
C THR A 24 15.02 -13.38 -31.52
N CYS A 25 14.92 -12.17 -30.96
CA CYS A 25 15.10 -11.97 -29.52
C CYS A 25 13.96 -12.61 -28.75
N THR A 26 14.26 -13.07 -27.54
CA THR A 26 13.27 -13.38 -26.51
C THR A 26 13.56 -12.54 -25.28
N VAL A 27 12.52 -12.10 -24.57
CA VAL A 27 12.63 -11.34 -23.35
C VAL A 27 11.61 -11.82 -22.34
N SER A 28 12.04 -11.99 -21.09
CA SER A 28 11.15 -12.32 -19.97
C SER A 28 11.54 -11.53 -18.74
N VAL A 29 10.53 -11.06 -17.99
CA VAL A 29 10.69 -10.33 -16.72
C VAL A 29 9.68 -10.90 -15.74
N PRO A 30 10.09 -11.29 -14.52
CA PRO A 30 9.15 -11.68 -13.48
C PRO A 30 8.38 -10.45 -12.97
N THR A 31 7.30 -10.68 -12.24
CA THR A 31 6.59 -9.62 -11.50
C THR A 31 7.56 -8.92 -10.56
N MET A 32 7.53 -7.58 -10.59
CA MET A 32 8.29 -6.74 -9.67
C MET A 32 7.44 -6.44 -8.44
N ASN A 33 7.91 -6.81 -7.26
CA ASN A 33 7.17 -6.62 -6.02
C ASN A 33 7.92 -5.69 -5.05
N PHE A 34 7.32 -4.55 -4.72
CA PHE A 34 7.84 -3.61 -3.72
C PHE A 34 7.59 -4.08 -2.28
N GLY A 35 6.75 -5.11 -2.08
CA GLY A 35 6.33 -5.53 -0.74
C GLY A 35 5.39 -4.50 -0.11
N THR A 36 5.51 -4.33 1.21
CA THR A 36 4.70 -3.36 1.96
C THR A 36 5.37 -1.98 1.94
N TYR A 37 4.65 -0.99 1.40
CA TYR A 37 5.04 0.41 1.49
C TYR A 37 4.50 1.02 2.78
N THR A 38 5.40 1.54 3.62
CA THR A 38 5.10 2.08 4.96
C THR A 38 5.25 3.60 5.04
N GLY A 39 5.30 4.29 3.91
CA GLY A 39 5.60 5.74 3.86
C GLY A 39 7.10 6.05 3.93
N THR A 40 7.96 5.07 4.07
CA THR A 40 9.42 5.24 4.04
C THR A 40 9.97 4.96 2.63
N LEU A 41 11.22 5.34 2.39
CA LEU A 41 11.92 5.00 1.14
C LEU A 41 11.92 3.47 0.96
N SER A 42 11.35 2.98 -0.13
CA SER A 42 11.33 1.57 -0.48
C SER A 42 12.28 1.30 -1.65
N THR A 43 13.27 0.44 -1.41
CA THR A 43 14.28 0.04 -2.40
C THR A 43 14.36 -1.49 -2.43
N PRO A 44 13.37 -2.18 -3.04
CA PRO A 44 13.42 -3.63 -3.15
C PRO A 44 14.66 -4.08 -3.92
N GLY A 45 14.98 -5.37 -3.82
CA GLY A 45 16.09 -5.97 -4.56
C GLY A 45 15.93 -5.82 -6.08
N ALA A 46 17.01 -6.10 -6.80
CA ALA A 46 16.96 -6.06 -8.25
C ALA A 46 15.97 -7.09 -8.81
N THR A 47 15.23 -6.69 -9.84
CA THR A 47 14.39 -7.61 -10.63
C THR A 47 15.17 -8.05 -11.86
N PRO A 48 15.51 -9.34 -11.99
CA PRO A 48 16.27 -9.83 -13.12
C PRO A 48 15.39 -9.95 -14.37
N MET A 49 15.80 -9.33 -15.47
CA MET A 49 15.23 -9.50 -16.78
C MET A 49 16.16 -10.39 -17.60
N THR A 50 15.63 -11.39 -18.28
CA THR A 50 16.38 -12.24 -19.16
C THR A 50 16.12 -11.85 -20.60
N VAL A 51 17.19 -11.56 -21.35
CA VAL A 51 17.17 -11.27 -22.79
C VAL A 51 18.05 -12.29 -23.51
N ASN A 52 17.55 -12.87 -24.59
CA ASN A 52 18.31 -13.74 -25.45
C ASN A 52 18.09 -13.35 -26.92
N CYS A 53 19.08 -12.78 -27.54
CA CYS A 53 19.08 -12.36 -28.95
C CYS A 53 19.94 -13.21 -29.85
N GLY A 54 20.50 -14.31 -29.35
CA GLY A 54 21.43 -15.15 -30.12
C GLY A 54 22.71 -14.40 -30.52
N LEU A 55 23.30 -14.75 -31.63
CA LEU A 55 24.47 -14.06 -32.19
C LEU A 55 24.07 -12.84 -33.01
N ILE A 56 23.39 -11.89 -32.38
CA ILE A 56 23.06 -10.62 -33.03
C ILE A 56 24.04 -9.54 -32.55
N ALA A 57 24.29 -8.54 -33.39
CA ALA A 57 25.27 -7.51 -33.14
C ALA A 57 24.96 -6.76 -31.85
N SER A 58 24.05 -5.87 -31.81
CA SER A 58 23.69 -5.08 -30.65
C SER A 58 22.17 -4.95 -30.54
N TYR A 59 21.68 -4.65 -29.33
CA TYR A 59 20.29 -4.37 -29.08
C TYR A 59 20.15 -3.27 -28.01
N THR A 60 19.00 -2.62 -27.98
CA THR A 60 18.61 -1.74 -26.88
C THR A 60 17.42 -2.32 -26.14
N VAL A 61 17.33 -2.01 -24.84
CA VAL A 61 16.19 -2.38 -24.00
C VAL A 61 15.61 -1.12 -23.39
N ALA A 62 14.35 -0.87 -23.69
CA ALA A 62 13.57 0.26 -23.22
C ALA A 62 12.47 -0.20 -22.26
N LEU A 63 12.16 0.63 -21.26
CA LEU A 63 11.01 0.47 -20.36
C LEU A 63 10.11 1.69 -20.50
N ASP A 64 8.82 1.47 -20.76
CA ASP A 64 7.86 2.56 -20.88
C ASP A 64 7.52 3.21 -19.50
N GLN A 65 6.63 4.19 -19.52
CA GLN A 65 6.16 4.89 -18.33
C GLN A 65 5.10 4.12 -17.51
N GLY A 66 4.62 2.98 -18.03
CA GLY A 66 3.51 2.24 -17.45
C GLY A 66 2.14 2.82 -17.81
N VAL A 67 1.09 2.29 -17.16
CA VAL A 67 -0.31 2.63 -17.46
C VAL A 67 -0.91 3.65 -16.47
N GLY A 68 -0.18 4.06 -15.44
CA GLY A 68 -0.64 5.05 -14.46
C GLY A 68 -0.90 6.42 -15.10
N VAL A 69 -2.02 7.06 -14.75
CA VAL A 69 -2.40 8.35 -15.32
C VAL A 69 -1.36 9.43 -15.00
N GLY A 70 -0.85 10.10 -16.04
CA GLY A 70 0.19 11.13 -15.91
C GLY A 70 1.56 10.59 -15.48
N ALA A 71 1.83 9.29 -15.68
CA ALA A 71 3.14 8.71 -15.47
C ALA A 71 4.14 9.19 -16.54
N THR A 72 5.41 9.21 -16.17
CA THR A 72 6.56 9.44 -17.06
C THR A 72 7.59 8.35 -16.82
N THR A 73 8.60 8.22 -17.67
CA THR A 73 9.68 7.26 -17.45
C THR A 73 10.54 7.59 -16.23
N THR A 74 10.54 8.84 -15.76
CA THR A 74 11.23 9.29 -14.54
C THR A 74 10.35 9.28 -13.30
N THR A 75 9.03 9.16 -13.46
CA THR A 75 8.06 9.08 -12.37
C THR A 75 6.90 8.19 -12.80
N ARG A 76 7.09 6.89 -12.66
CA ARG A 76 6.06 5.89 -12.91
C ARG A 76 5.06 5.86 -11.77
N LYS A 77 3.87 5.32 -12.01
CA LYS A 77 2.77 5.37 -11.04
C LYS A 77 2.01 4.06 -11.01
N MET A 78 2.08 3.38 -9.87
CA MET A 78 1.14 2.29 -9.58
C MET A 78 -0.21 2.89 -9.17
N THR A 79 -1.30 2.33 -9.66
CA THR A 79 -2.67 2.75 -9.32
C THR A 79 -3.26 1.81 -8.29
N GLY A 80 -3.85 2.36 -7.24
CA GLY A 80 -4.48 1.66 -6.13
C GLY A 80 -5.96 2.02 -5.94
N PRO A 81 -6.53 1.74 -4.76
CA PRO A 81 -7.93 2.02 -4.46
C PRO A 81 -8.28 3.49 -4.66
N GLY A 82 -9.52 3.75 -5.13
CA GLY A 82 -9.99 5.11 -5.38
C GLY A 82 -9.16 5.90 -6.40
N SER A 83 -8.41 5.22 -7.28
CA SER A 83 -7.48 5.83 -8.25
C SER A 83 -6.33 6.59 -7.59
N THR A 84 -6.01 6.33 -6.32
CA THR A 84 -4.81 6.85 -5.67
C THR A 84 -3.56 6.28 -6.33
N GLN A 85 -2.48 7.05 -6.35
CA GLN A 85 -1.27 6.68 -7.06
C GLN A 85 -0.06 6.65 -6.12
N LEU A 86 0.73 5.56 -6.23
CA LEU A 86 2.03 5.43 -5.58
C LEU A 86 3.11 5.61 -6.65
N ASN A 87 3.89 6.69 -6.52
CA ASN A 87 4.97 7.01 -7.47
C ASN A 87 6.18 6.11 -7.21
N TYR A 88 6.84 5.71 -8.29
CA TYR A 88 8.05 4.91 -8.24
C TYR A 88 8.96 5.18 -9.45
N GLN A 89 10.19 4.70 -9.38
CA GLN A 89 11.21 4.86 -10.41
C GLN A 89 11.88 3.51 -10.67
N MET A 90 12.49 3.38 -11.83
CA MET A 90 13.31 2.23 -12.22
C MET A 90 14.65 2.73 -12.75
N PHE A 91 15.72 2.08 -12.31
CA PHE A 91 17.09 2.46 -12.63
C PHE A 91 17.85 1.31 -13.25
N GLN A 92 18.89 1.64 -14.03
CA GLN A 92 19.79 0.71 -14.69
C GLN A 92 20.90 0.20 -13.76
N ASP A 93 21.16 0.92 -12.67
CA ASP A 93 22.29 0.68 -11.77
C ASP A 93 21.84 0.52 -10.31
N SER A 94 22.62 -0.21 -9.52
CA SER A 94 22.32 -0.49 -8.11
C SER A 94 22.40 0.75 -7.22
N SER A 95 23.11 1.79 -7.64
CA SER A 95 23.19 3.08 -6.96
C SER A 95 21.95 3.94 -7.21
N ARG A 96 21.08 3.54 -8.16
CA ARG A 96 19.84 4.23 -8.54
C ARG A 96 20.08 5.66 -8.97
N THR A 97 21.08 5.87 -9.82
CA THR A 97 21.45 7.17 -10.37
C THR A 97 21.07 7.34 -11.83
N THR A 98 21.08 6.24 -12.61
CA THR A 98 20.76 6.26 -14.03
C THR A 98 19.35 5.75 -14.26
N ASN A 99 18.44 6.67 -14.62
CA ASN A 99 17.05 6.31 -14.92
C ASN A 99 16.97 5.30 -16.09
N TRP A 100 15.95 4.44 -16.08
CA TRP A 100 15.66 3.56 -17.20
C TRP A 100 14.43 4.06 -17.96
N GLY A 101 14.65 4.65 -19.11
CA GLY A 101 13.63 5.25 -19.97
C GLY A 101 13.28 4.42 -21.20
N ASN A 102 12.60 5.06 -22.14
CA ASN A 102 12.13 4.41 -23.37
C ASN A 102 12.72 5.00 -24.66
N THR A 103 13.48 6.08 -24.59
CA THR A 103 14.07 6.76 -25.76
C THR A 103 15.55 7.04 -25.59
N THR A 104 15.95 7.82 -24.59
CA THR A 104 17.34 8.24 -24.37
C THR A 104 18.05 7.40 -23.31
N ASP A 105 17.34 7.06 -22.24
CA ASP A 105 17.90 6.34 -21.07
C ASP A 105 17.65 4.83 -21.22
N VAL A 106 18.05 4.24 -22.34
CA VAL A 106 17.87 2.82 -22.64
C VAL A 106 19.15 2.04 -22.31
N VAL A 107 19.00 0.78 -21.97
CA VAL A 107 20.16 -0.13 -21.80
C VAL A 107 20.62 -0.63 -23.14
N HIS A 108 21.93 -0.59 -23.37
CA HIS A 108 22.58 -1.16 -24.56
C HIS A 108 23.17 -2.52 -24.22
N GLY A 109 22.84 -3.53 -25.01
CA GLY A 109 23.38 -4.88 -24.90
C GLY A 109 24.05 -5.33 -26.16
N ILE A 110 24.91 -6.34 -26.01
CA ILE A 110 25.57 -7.04 -27.13
C ILE A 110 25.05 -8.48 -27.16
N GLY A 111 24.57 -8.93 -28.30
CA GLY A 111 24.11 -10.30 -28.49
C GLY A 111 25.28 -11.29 -28.43
N ILE A 112 25.26 -12.13 -27.40
CA ILE A 112 26.11 -13.30 -27.27
C ILE A 112 25.22 -14.54 -27.17
N LEU A 113 25.78 -15.73 -27.47
CA LEU A 113 25.00 -16.96 -27.29
C LEU A 113 24.54 -17.13 -25.85
N GLY A 114 23.25 -17.43 -25.70
CA GLY A 114 22.62 -17.71 -24.40
C GLY A 114 21.87 -16.51 -23.79
N ASN A 115 21.39 -16.76 -22.61
CA ASN A 115 20.61 -15.78 -21.86
C ASN A 115 21.52 -14.71 -21.22
N GLN A 116 21.15 -13.45 -21.42
CA GLN A 116 21.76 -12.30 -20.75
C GLN A 116 20.81 -11.84 -19.63
N THR A 117 21.34 -11.66 -18.42
CA THR A 117 20.56 -11.10 -17.31
C THR A 117 20.88 -9.62 -17.15
N ILE A 118 19.85 -8.80 -17.21
CA ILE A 118 19.90 -7.35 -17.01
C ILE A 118 19.03 -7.04 -15.78
N ASN A 119 19.59 -6.37 -14.79
CA ASN A 119 18.86 -6.07 -13.55
C ASN A 119 18.15 -4.72 -13.61
N ILE A 120 16.90 -4.71 -13.19
CA ILE A 120 16.10 -3.49 -12.97
C ILE A 120 16.17 -3.17 -11.46
N TYR A 121 16.53 -1.94 -11.10
CA TYR A 121 16.61 -1.49 -9.71
C TYR A 121 15.48 -0.52 -9.40
N PRO A 122 14.39 -0.98 -8.72
CA PRO A 122 13.25 -0.14 -8.44
C PRO A 122 13.44 0.70 -7.18
N GLN A 123 12.69 1.81 -7.10
CA GLN A 123 12.63 2.68 -5.92
C GLN A 123 11.27 3.38 -5.83
N ALA A 124 10.66 3.43 -4.64
CA ALA A 124 9.54 4.30 -4.32
C ALA A 124 9.96 5.30 -3.24
N ALA A 125 9.72 6.59 -3.50
CA ALA A 125 10.12 7.67 -2.60
C ALA A 125 9.37 7.60 -1.27
N ALA A 126 10.00 8.11 -0.19
CA ALA A 126 9.35 8.28 1.10
C ALA A 126 8.30 9.41 1.07
N GLY A 127 7.44 9.45 2.09
CA GLY A 127 6.51 10.57 2.35
C GLY A 127 5.28 10.60 1.45
N GLN A 128 5.00 9.56 0.66
CA GLN A 128 3.79 9.54 -0.15
C GLN A 128 2.57 9.19 0.72
N ILE A 129 1.54 10.02 0.64
CA ILE A 129 0.28 9.86 1.36
C ILE A 129 -0.68 9.10 0.45
N VAL A 130 -0.86 7.83 0.72
CA VAL A 130 -1.64 6.91 -0.13
C VAL A 130 -2.63 6.11 0.71
N GLN A 131 -3.73 5.70 0.10
CA GLN A 131 -4.76 4.89 0.73
C GLN A 131 -4.29 3.44 0.95
N PRO A 132 -4.69 2.76 2.03
CA PRO A 132 -4.44 1.33 2.18
C PRO A 132 -5.03 0.50 1.04
N GLY A 133 -4.28 -0.51 0.61
CA GLY A 133 -4.67 -1.43 -0.46
C GLY A 133 -3.52 -1.88 -1.34
N THR A 134 -3.84 -2.59 -2.40
CA THR A 134 -2.88 -3.06 -3.40
C THR A 134 -2.76 -2.06 -4.54
N TYR A 135 -1.52 -1.75 -4.89
CA TYR A 135 -1.14 -0.85 -5.98
C TYR A 135 -0.50 -1.67 -7.10
N THR A 136 -0.89 -1.40 -8.32
CA THR A 136 -0.38 -2.12 -9.51
C THR A 136 -0.07 -1.17 -10.66
N ASP A 137 0.93 -1.55 -11.45
CA ASP A 137 1.22 -0.94 -12.74
C ASP A 137 1.62 -2.05 -13.73
N THR A 138 1.59 -1.77 -15.02
CA THR A 138 2.05 -2.67 -16.08
C THR A 138 3.05 -1.93 -16.94
N ILE A 139 4.26 -2.47 -17.02
CA ILE A 139 5.38 -1.92 -17.80
C ILE A 139 5.58 -2.72 -19.06
N THR A 140 5.71 -2.03 -20.18
CA THR A 140 6.13 -2.61 -21.44
C THR A 140 7.64 -2.54 -21.58
N VAL A 141 8.26 -3.69 -21.81
CA VAL A 141 9.66 -3.83 -22.20
C VAL A 141 9.72 -3.90 -23.71
N THR A 142 10.56 -3.09 -24.32
CA THR A 142 10.83 -3.12 -25.76
C THR A 142 12.30 -3.45 -26.00
N VAL A 143 12.58 -4.57 -26.63
CA VAL A 143 13.92 -4.94 -27.10
C VAL A 143 14.01 -4.64 -28.59
N THR A 144 14.93 -3.77 -28.96
CA THR A 144 15.17 -3.34 -30.36
C THR A 144 16.54 -3.83 -30.82
N PRO A 145 16.62 -4.97 -31.51
CA PRO A 145 17.86 -5.44 -32.10
C PRO A 145 18.24 -4.61 -33.33
N LEU A 146 19.56 -4.45 -33.60
CA LEU A 146 20.04 -3.67 -34.74
C LEU A 146 19.64 -4.28 -36.10
N LEU A 147 19.56 -5.58 -36.19
CA LEU A 147 19.39 -6.32 -37.46
C LEU A 147 18.22 -7.33 -37.42
N SER A 148 17.25 -7.15 -36.53
CA SER A 148 16.13 -8.09 -36.38
C SER A 148 14.84 -7.34 -36.02
N THR A 149 13.73 -8.07 -35.85
CA THR A 149 12.44 -7.50 -35.48
C THR A 149 12.41 -7.10 -34.00
N VAL A 150 11.74 -5.96 -33.71
CA VAL A 150 11.48 -5.52 -32.34
C VAL A 150 10.61 -6.54 -31.61
N VAL A 151 10.95 -6.79 -30.35
CA VAL A 151 10.20 -7.71 -29.46
C VAL A 151 9.71 -6.92 -28.24
N THR A 152 8.47 -7.13 -27.89
CA THR A 152 7.87 -6.52 -26.70
C THR A 152 7.31 -7.58 -25.76
N THR A 153 7.38 -7.30 -24.45
CA THR A 153 6.69 -8.06 -23.41
C THR A 153 6.24 -7.10 -22.31
N THR A 154 5.37 -7.57 -21.43
CA THR A 154 4.94 -6.77 -20.28
C THR A 154 5.22 -7.51 -18.99
N PHE A 155 5.42 -6.77 -17.90
CA PHE A 155 5.45 -7.31 -16.56
C PHE A 155 4.67 -6.41 -15.60
N THR A 156 4.17 -7.02 -14.53
CA THR A 156 3.40 -6.32 -13.50
C THR A 156 4.32 -5.82 -12.40
N VAL A 157 4.07 -4.61 -11.93
CA VAL A 157 4.68 -4.01 -10.74
C VAL A 157 3.62 -3.96 -9.65
N THR A 158 3.96 -4.36 -8.42
CA THR A 158 3.01 -4.41 -7.31
C THR A 158 3.61 -3.81 -6.04
N ALA A 159 2.75 -3.22 -5.21
CA ALA A 159 3.04 -2.81 -3.84
C ALA A 159 1.78 -2.96 -2.98
N THR A 160 1.93 -3.13 -1.67
CA THR A 160 0.81 -3.16 -0.72
C THR A 160 0.99 -2.08 0.32
N VAL A 161 -0.05 -1.30 0.58
CA VAL A 161 -0.12 -0.35 1.70
C VAL A 161 -1.08 -0.93 2.73
N LEU A 162 -0.60 -1.14 3.97
CA LEU A 162 -1.42 -1.69 5.03
C LEU A 162 -2.15 -0.59 5.79
N ALA A 163 -3.41 -0.87 6.16
CA ALA A 163 -4.09 -0.10 7.18
C ALA A 163 -3.46 -0.43 8.54
N THR A 164 -3.11 0.59 9.31
CA THR A 164 -2.62 0.47 10.68
C THR A 164 -3.17 1.60 11.52
N CYS A 165 -3.52 1.32 12.78
CA CYS A 165 -4.01 2.32 13.72
C CYS A 165 -3.28 2.20 15.06
N THR A 166 -3.03 3.33 15.70
CA THR A 166 -2.65 3.42 17.11
C THR A 166 -3.70 4.21 17.87
N VAL A 167 -3.93 3.84 19.12
CA VAL A 167 -4.91 4.49 20.00
C VAL A 167 -4.33 4.73 21.38
N SER A 168 -4.63 5.89 21.96
CA SER A 168 -4.40 6.20 23.36
C SER A 168 -5.59 6.95 23.93
N ALA A 169 -5.81 6.86 25.24
CA ALA A 169 -6.90 7.54 25.93
C ALA A 169 -6.38 8.22 27.19
N SER A 170 -7.02 9.32 27.57
CA SER A 170 -6.80 10.00 28.84
C SER A 170 -7.88 9.59 29.84
N ASP A 171 -7.55 9.59 31.12
CA ASP A 171 -8.52 9.31 32.19
C ASP A 171 -9.63 10.33 32.19
N LEU A 172 -10.86 9.88 32.51
CA LEU A 172 -12.01 10.72 32.74
C LEU A 172 -12.30 10.75 34.23
N ASN A 173 -12.18 11.94 34.84
CA ASN A 173 -12.41 12.14 36.28
C ASN A 173 -13.68 12.97 36.53
N PHE A 174 -14.64 12.41 37.25
CA PHE A 174 -15.87 13.10 37.64
C PHE A 174 -15.69 13.97 38.89
N GLY A 175 -14.58 13.83 39.61
CA GLY A 175 -14.41 14.53 40.89
C GLY A 175 -15.27 13.96 42.03
N ASN A 176 -15.69 14.81 42.98
CA ASN A 176 -16.45 14.39 44.14
C ASN A 176 -17.96 14.40 43.83
N TYR A 177 -18.62 13.25 43.97
CA TYR A 177 -20.05 13.13 43.78
C TYR A 177 -20.80 13.43 45.10
N SER A 178 -21.66 14.43 45.07
CA SER A 178 -22.47 14.89 46.22
C SER A 178 -23.98 14.64 46.07
N GLY A 179 -24.36 13.80 45.08
CA GLY A 179 -25.76 13.57 44.74
C GLY A 179 -26.30 14.50 43.63
N ALA A 180 -25.54 15.49 43.21
CA ALA A 180 -25.89 16.34 42.08
C ALA A 180 -25.41 15.73 40.74
N LEU A 181 -26.01 16.16 39.62
CA LEU A 181 -25.53 15.81 38.31
C LEU A 181 -24.10 16.32 38.11
N ILE A 182 -23.20 15.45 37.58
CA ILE A 182 -21.83 15.83 37.25
C ILE A 182 -21.56 15.48 35.78
N ASP A 183 -21.03 16.44 35.09
CA ASP A 183 -20.46 16.27 33.73
C ASP A 183 -18.95 16.35 33.78
N ALA A 184 -18.29 15.48 33.05
CA ALA A 184 -16.85 15.46 32.87
C ALA A 184 -16.48 15.18 31.39
N SER A 185 -15.25 15.44 31.02
CA SER A 185 -14.77 15.15 29.66
C SER A 185 -13.35 14.67 29.68
N SER A 186 -13.01 13.87 28.67
CA SER A 186 -11.70 13.32 28.39
C SER A 186 -11.50 13.19 26.88
N ALA A 187 -10.45 12.55 26.42
CA ALA A 187 -10.19 12.35 25.00
C ALA A 187 -9.61 10.97 24.70
N VAL A 188 -9.95 10.47 23.52
CA VAL A 188 -9.29 9.36 22.85
C VAL A 188 -8.53 9.93 21.66
N THR A 189 -7.25 9.61 21.54
CA THR A 189 -6.41 9.98 20.39
C THR A 189 -6.20 8.77 19.49
N VAL A 190 -6.53 8.91 18.22
CA VAL A 190 -6.34 7.85 17.19
C VAL A 190 -5.45 8.39 16.09
N ASN A 191 -4.51 7.58 15.67
CA ASN A 191 -3.67 7.84 14.49
C ASN A 191 -3.65 6.60 13.60
N CYS A 192 -4.25 6.69 12.42
CA CYS A 192 -4.27 5.62 11.43
C CYS A 192 -3.58 6.04 10.14
N THR A 193 -3.21 5.05 9.32
CA THR A 193 -2.78 5.26 7.93
C THR A 193 -3.81 6.13 7.21
N ASN A 194 -3.33 7.09 6.43
CA ASN A 194 -4.18 8.06 5.72
C ASN A 194 -5.32 7.39 4.94
N LEU A 195 -6.49 8.04 4.94
CA LEU A 195 -7.73 7.56 4.29
C LEU A 195 -8.29 6.23 4.82
N THR A 196 -7.73 5.67 5.91
CA THR A 196 -8.35 4.54 6.60
C THR A 196 -9.65 4.98 7.25
N VAL A 197 -10.76 4.36 6.90
CA VAL A 197 -12.04 4.51 7.60
C VAL A 197 -12.02 3.60 8.82
N PHE A 198 -12.38 4.13 9.99
CA PHE A 198 -12.35 3.38 11.23
C PHE A 198 -13.53 3.73 12.15
N ASN A 199 -13.80 2.84 13.09
CA ASN A 199 -14.78 3.01 14.15
C ASN A 199 -14.06 3.03 15.51
N ILE A 200 -14.48 3.89 16.42
CA ILE A 200 -14.03 3.91 17.82
C ILE A 200 -15.18 3.42 18.69
N GLY A 201 -14.99 2.33 19.39
CA GLY A 201 -15.95 1.76 20.34
C GLY A 201 -15.44 1.87 21.78
N LEU A 202 -16.37 2.09 22.72
CA LEU A 202 -16.14 2.08 24.17
C LEU A 202 -17.01 0.99 24.80
N ASN A 203 -16.40 0.01 25.49
CA ASN A 203 -17.12 -1.08 26.10
C ASN A 203 -18.00 -0.63 27.29
N ALA A 204 -18.71 -1.56 27.92
CA ALA A 204 -19.59 -1.31 29.08
C ALA A 204 -18.83 -1.11 30.39
N GLY A 205 -17.49 -1.27 30.41
CA GLY A 205 -16.72 -1.32 31.64
C GLY A 205 -16.63 -2.72 32.23
N THR A 206 -16.16 -2.80 33.48
CA THR A 206 -15.83 -4.09 34.13
C THR A 206 -16.86 -4.52 35.19
N ALA A 207 -17.76 -3.62 35.61
CA ALA A 207 -18.73 -3.91 36.64
C ALA A 207 -19.83 -4.87 36.19
N THR A 208 -20.22 -5.81 37.02
CA THR A 208 -21.29 -6.78 36.72
C THR A 208 -22.63 -6.05 36.43
N GLY A 209 -23.26 -6.44 35.33
CA GLY A 209 -24.51 -5.89 34.85
C GLY A 209 -24.43 -4.44 34.37
N ALA A 210 -23.23 -3.94 34.06
CA ALA A 210 -23.05 -2.71 33.30
C ALA A 210 -23.41 -2.92 31.82
N THR A 211 -23.91 -1.88 31.19
CA THR A 211 -24.18 -1.81 29.75
C THR A 211 -23.52 -0.57 29.15
N VAL A 212 -23.42 -0.48 27.83
CA VAL A 212 -22.88 0.74 27.21
C VAL A 212 -23.72 1.99 27.44
N THR A 213 -25.00 1.85 27.79
CA THR A 213 -25.89 2.94 28.12
C THR A 213 -25.96 3.24 29.61
N THR A 214 -25.52 2.30 30.45
CA THR A 214 -25.50 2.45 31.93
C THR A 214 -24.26 1.74 32.46
N ARG A 215 -23.13 2.45 32.40
CA ARG A 215 -21.86 1.99 32.96
C ARG A 215 -21.86 2.17 34.49
N LYS A 216 -21.00 1.42 35.17
CA LYS A 216 -20.93 1.44 36.64
C LYS A 216 -19.48 1.54 37.09
N MET A 217 -19.17 2.56 37.88
CA MET A 217 -17.96 2.60 38.70
C MET A 217 -18.20 1.80 39.97
N THR A 218 -17.22 1.06 40.44
CA THR A 218 -17.33 0.21 41.63
C THR A 218 -16.34 0.68 42.70
N SER A 219 -16.79 0.71 43.95
CA SER A 219 -15.92 0.92 45.11
C SER A 219 -15.32 -0.39 45.62
N PRO A 220 -14.28 -0.36 46.47
CA PRO A 220 -13.72 -1.57 47.11
C PRO A 220 -14.75 -2.38 47.92
N ALA A 221 -15.81 -1.75 48.42
CA ALA A 221 -16.92 -2.39 49.12
C ALA A 221 -18.06 -2.82 48.19
N SER A 222 -17.80 -2.90 46.86
CA SER A 222 -18.76 -3.31 45.84
C SER A 222 -19.99 -2.40 45.68
N ALA A 223 -20.01 -1.22 46.28
CA ALA A 223 -21.03 -0.22 45.98
C ALA A 223 -20.79 0.35 44.57
N THR A 224 -21.86 0.72 43.87
CA THR A 224 -21.76 1.21 42.50
C THR A 224 -22.34 2.59 42.30
N LEU A 225 -21.77 3.38 41.39
CA LEU A 225 -22.30 4.61 40.83
C LEU A 225 -22.41 4.49 39.31
N ASN A 226 -23.60 4.78 38.79
CA ASN A 226 -23.86 4.69 37.35
C ASN A 226 -23.37 5.95 36.64
N TYR A 227 -22.88 5.76 35.40
CA TYR A 227 -22.51 6.85 34.51
C TYR A 227 -22.75 6.46 33.06
N THR A 228 -22.75 7.45 32.18
CA THR A 228 -22.88 7.26 30.72
C THR A 228 -21.77 8.01 30.01
N LEU A 229 -21.32 7.49 28.89
CA LEU A 229 -20.35 8.13 28.00
C LEU A 229 -21.00 8.46 26.65
N PHE A 230 -20.74 9.66 26.17
CA PHE A 230 -21.32 10.19 24.94
C PHE A 230 -20.19 10.62 23.98
N ARG A 231 -20.50 10.56 22.67
CA ARG A 231 -19.61 10.98 21.59
C ARG A 231 -19.81 12.44 21.17
N ASP A 232 -20.75 13.16 21.81
CA ASP A 232 -21.06 14.55 21.54
C ASP A 232 -21.05 15.37 22.85
N SER A 233 -20.68 16.63 22.75
CA SER A 233 -20.62 17.55 23.91
C SER A 233 -21.99 17.87 24.50
N ALA A 234 -23.07 17.75 23.73
CA ALA A 234 -24.45 17.90 24.19
C ALA A 234 -24.93 16.70 25.05
N ARG A 235 -24.16 15.57 25.01
CA ARG A 235 -24.45 14.31 25.70
C ARG A 235 -25.82 13.74 25.31
N THR A 236 -26.08 13.70 24.03
CA THR A 236 -27.30 13.14 23.44
C THR A 236 -27.04 11.82 22.71
N LEU A 237 -25.81 11.58 22.19
CA LEU A 237 -25.43 10.42 21.43
C LEU A 237 -24.56 9.49 22.29
N ASN A 238 -25.14 8.40 22.78
CA ASN A 238 -24.43 7.40 23.54
C ASN A 238 -23.24 6.87 22.78
N TRP A 239 -22.12 6.61 23.46
CA TRP A 239 -20.94 5.97 22.85
C TRP A 239 -20.81 4.54 23.34
N GLY A 240 -21.15 3.59 22.47
CA GLY A 240 -21.03 2.16 22.72
C GLY A 240 -19.93 1.51 21.89
N ASN A 241 -20.07 0.21 21.66
CA ASN A 241 -19.07 -0.60 20.97
C ASN A 241 -19.62 -1.43 19.78
N THR A 242 -20.85 -1.17 19.37
CA THR A 242 -21.47 -1.86 18.23
C THR A 242 -21.21 -1.06 16.96
N VAL A 243 -20.34 -1.59 16.09
CA VAL A 243 -19.98 -0.96 14.81
C VAL A 243 -21.24 -0.67 13.99
N GLY A 244 -21.34 0.56 13.46
CA GLY A 244 -22.46 1.02 12.64
C GLY A 244 -23.70 1.44 13.42
N ILE A 245 -23.73 1.28 14.77
CA ILE A 245 -24.88 1.66 15.62
C ILE A 245 -24.49 2.79 16.57
N ASP A 246 -23.55 2.54 17.49
CA ASP A 246 -23.24 3.46 18.60
C ASP A 246 -21.73 3.79 18.71
N THR A 247 -20.90 3.31 17.80
CA THR A 247 -19.50 3.72 17.66
C THR A 247 -19.37 5.09 17.01
N LEU A 248 -18.22 5.76 17.21
CA LEU A 248 -17.86 6.94 16.44
C LEU A 248 -17.14 6.51 15.18
N VAL A 249 -17.65 6.91 14.01
CA VAL A 249 -17.04 6.67 12.70
C VAL A 249 -16.21 7.86 12.28
N SER A 250 -15.01 7.63 11.76
CA SER A 250 -14.15 8.68 11.20
C SER A 250 -13.25 8.15 10.10
N GLN A 251 -12.57 9.05 9.41
CA GLN A 251 -11.54 8.74 8.42
C GLN A 251 -10.24 9.43 8.81
N ALA A 252 -9.14 8.67 8.74
CA ALA A 252 -7.81 9.16 9.06
C ALA A 252 -7.27 10.14 8.00
N ASN A 253 -6.51 11.11 8.46
CA ASN A 253 -5.74 12.03 7.63
C ASN A 253 -4.21 11.79 7.72
N GLY A 254 -3.79 10.66 8.30
CA GLY A 254 -2.38 10.30 8.51
C GLY A 254 -1.70 11.01 9.68
N THR A 255 -2.46 11.75 10.49
CA THR A 255 -1.97 12.43 11.71
C THR A 255 -2.81 12.06 12.94
N PRO A 256 -2.27 12.17 14.17
CA PRO A 256 -3.06 11.95 15.38
C PRO A 256 -4.24 12.91 15.49
N VAL A 257 -5.44 12.39 15.71
CA VAL A 257 -6.68 13.16 15.92
C VAL A 257 -7.30 12.82 17.27
N GLN A 258 -7.72 13.84 18.02
CA GLN A 258 -8.39 13.67 19.29
C GLN A 258 -9.92 13.68 19.12
N TYR A 259 -10.58 12.74 19.79
CA TYR A 259 -12.03 12.60 19.88
C TYR A 259 -12.46 12.77 21.32
N GLY A 260 -13.36 13.73 21.58
CA GLY A 260 -13.85 14.03 22.93
C GLY A 260 -14.73 12.91 23.48
N VAL A 261 -14.46 12.49 24.72
CA VAL A 261 -15.30 11.57 25.50
C VAL A 261 -16.05 12.41 26.52
N PHE A 262 -17.37 12.42 26.47
CA PHE A 262 -18.22 13.24 27.34
C PHE A 262 -18.97 12.34 28.31
N GLY A 263 -18.56 12.38 29.58
CA GLY A 263 -19.18 11.59 30.65
C GLY A 263 -20.25 12.35 31.39
N ARG A 264 -21.27 11.63 31.92
CA ARG A 264 -22.30 12.14 32.79
C ARG A 264 -22.63 11.16 33.90
N MET A 265 -22.63 11.63 35.14
CA MET A 265 -23.25 10.97 36.29
C MET A 265 -24.57 11.64 36.59
N ALA A 266 -25.67 10.87 36.63
CA ALA A 266 -26.99 11.40 36.95
C ALA A 266 -27.07 11.81 38.44
N ALA A 267 -27.94 12.79 38.75
CA ALA A 267 -28.24 13.14 40.09
C ALA A 267 -29.03 12.04 40.82
N GLY A 268 -29.08 12.12 42.17
CA GLY A 268 -29.92 11.26 43.00
C GLY A 268 -29.41 9.86 43.26
N GLN A 269 -28.15 9.57 42.97
CA GLN A 269 -27.54 8.28 43.30
C GLN A 269 -27.02 8.31 44.75
N SER A 270 -27.18 7.19 45.45
CA SER A 270 -26.66 6.99 46.81
C SER A 270 -25.41 6.12 46.75
N GLY A 271 -24.30 6.64 47.24
CA GLY A 271 -23.03 5.93 47.34
C GLY A 271 -22.40 6.13 48.71
N ASN A 272 -21.71 5.12 49.21
CA ASN A 272 -20.91 5.29 50.43
C ASN A 272 -19.66 6.12 50.13
N PRO A 273 -19.12 6.88 51.10
CA PRO A 273 -17.86 7.58 50.93
C PRO A 273 -16.73 6.59 50.59
N ALA A 274 -16.25 6.63 49.35
CA ALA A 274 -15.21 5.76 48.85
C ALA A 274 -14.68 6.29 47.51
N LEU A 275 -13.55 5.76 47.03
CA LEU A 275 -13.10 5.91 45.67
C LEU A 275 -13.87 4.91 44.77
N TYR A 276 -14.49 5.42 43.72
CA TYR A 276 -15.17 4.61 42.69
C TYR A 276 -14.36 4.64 41.39
N SER A 277 -14.16 3.50 40.78
CA SER A 277 -13.43 3.38 39.51
C SER A 277 -14.06 2.37 38.58
N ASP A 278 -13.82 2.53 37.28
CA ASP A 278 -14.14 1.58 36.24
C ASP A 278 -13.01 1.61 35.18
N THR A 279 -12.91 0.56 34.41
CA THR A 279 -11.97 0.49 33.30
C THR A 279 -12.72 0.32 32.00
N ILE A 280 -12.56 1.29 31.10
CA ILE A 280 -13.14 1.26 29.75
C ILE A 280 -12.10 0.82 28.74
N ILE A 281 -12.45 -0.20 27.94
CA ILE A 281 -11.64 -0.62 26.80
C ILE A 281 -12.08 0.20 25.58
N VAL A 282 -11.11 0.88 24.99
CA VAL A 282 -11.25 1.56 23.69
C VAL A 282 -10.82 0.61 22.59
N THR A 283 -11.70 0.38 21.62
CA THR A 283 -11.44 -0.47 20.46
C THR A 283 -11.50 0.36 19.18
N VAL A 284 -10.47 0.28 18.35
CA VAL A 284 -10.47 0.84 17.00
C VAL A 284 -10.59 -0.31 16.00
N THR A 285 -11.66 -0.27 15.18
CA THR A 285 -11.94 -1.27 14.14
C THR A 285 -11.83 -0.61 12.77
N TYR A 286 -10.97 -1.16 11.85
CA TYR A 286 -10.66 -0.62 10.52
C TYR A 286 -10.47 -1.73 9.49
#